data_d84c5062b2a4bb7cab1a4af146a3e374
#
_entry.id   d84c5062b2a4bb7cab1a4af146a3e374
#
_cell.length_a   1.000
_cell.length_b   1.000
_cell.length_c   1.000
_cell.angle_alpha   90.00
_cell.angle_beta   90.00
_cell.angle_gamma   90.00
#
_symmetry.space_group_name_H-M   'P 1'
#
loop_
_entity.id
_entity.type
_entity.pdbx_description
1 polymer ?
#
loop_
_entity_poly.entity_id
_entity_poly.type
_entity_poly.pdbx_seq_one_letter_code
_entity_poly.pdbx_strand_id
1 'polypeptide(L)'
;MKRWLPPQAIGVLTFATMFVVLMIWAGTLILPAGIVKLLVPIPPLTRALDRWIAWCANHGWVGWNQRVFRVLHGKRENCSINGQLDPARSWMVVANHQSWADILILFDVLYGRTPFPRFFMKRELIWIPLVGFVCWALDMPFMKRNSAEAIAKNPGLRNSDLETTRQFCDKFKRRPIAVVNFLEGTRYTPEKARAKGSPYQHLLRPKSGGFSFTLNAMGEQFAGLIDVTLVYQPTGNGRSKLWSWLCGEQNAVFVQVDVKPLPVELLGGDYQDDAAFRERFQDWVNGLWADKDALIARQQRSIS
;
A
#
# COMPACT_ATOMS: atom_id res chain seq x y z
N MET A 1 -5.90 28.78 -8.94
CA MET A 1 -4.56 29.36 -9.16
C MET A 1 -4.14 29.08 -10.61
N LYS A 2 -3.84 30.12 -11.42
CA LYS A 2 -3.31 29.91 -12.79
C LYS A 2 -1.97 29.18 -12.67
N ARG A 3 -1.84 28.00 -13.27
CA ARG A 3 -0.56 27.28 -13.33
C ARG A 3 0.40 28.04 -14.23
N TRP A 4 1.52 28.47 -13.68
CA TRP A 4 2.57 29.22 -14.40
C TRP A 4 3.39 28.32 -15.35
N LEU A 5 3.37 27.00 -15.11
CA LEU A 5 4.13 26.02 -15.87
C LEU A 5 3.19 25.07 -16.64
N PRO A 6 3.59 24.61 -17.83
CA PRO A 6 2.85 23.59 -18.54
C PRO A 6 2.88 22.25 -17.75
N PRO A 7 1.82 21.41 -17.87
CA PRO A 7 1.71 20.17 -17.10
C PRO A 7 2.93 19.25 -17.22
N GLN A 8 3.54 19.14 -18.39
CA GLN A 8 4.74 18.32 -18.61
C GLN A 8 5.94 18.83 -17.80
N ALA A 9 6.14 20.15 -17.73
CA ALA A 9 7.22 20.75 -16.94
C ALA A 9 6.99 20.48 -15.43
N ILE A 10 5.73 20.55 -14.97
CA ILE A 10 5.35 20.16 -13.59
C ILE A 10 5.67 18.69 -13.36
N GLY A 11 5.36 17.79 -14.32
CA GLY A 11 5.64 16.37 -14.21
C GLY A 11 7.14 16.07 -14.09
N VAL A 12 7.95 16.67 -14.94
CA VAL A 12 9.41 16.53 -14.89
C VAL A 12 9.97 17.08 -13.56
N LEU A 13 9.53 18.26 -13.14
CA LEU A 13 9.98 18.89 -11.90
C LEU A 13 9.56 18.06 -10.68
N THR A 14 8.33 17.53 -10.66
CA THR A 14 7.86 16.64 -9.59
C THR A 14 8.71 15.39 -9.51
N PHE A 15 8.96 14.73 -10.66
CA PHE A 15 9.78 13.53 -10.70
C PHE A 15 11.22 13.81 -10.25
N ALA A 16 11.83 14.86 -10.76
CA ALA A 16 13.20 15.25 -10.42
C ALA A 16 13.35 15.58 -8.92
N THR A 17 12.40 16.33 -8.34
CA THR A 17 12.44 16.65 -6.91
C THR A 17 12.21 15.41 -6.06
N MET A 18 11.28 14.51 -6.41
CA MET A 18 11.10 13.24 -5.72
C MET A 18 12.35 12.39 -5.74
N PHE A 19 13.03 12.34 -6.88
CA PHE A 19 14.28 11.60 -7.03
C PHE A 19 15.40 12.20 -6.17
N VAL A 20 15.58 13.52 -6.19
CA VAL A 20 16.57 14.21 -5.35
C VAL A 20 16.29 13.98 -3.86
N VAL A 21 15.02 14.11 -3.44
CA VAL A 21 14.61 13.85 -2.05
C VAL A 21 14.89 12.39 -1.67
N LEU A 22 14.65 11.44 -2.58
CA LEU A 22 14.98 10.03 -2.36
C LEU A 22 16.49 9.84 -2.20
N MET A 23 17.31 10.43 -3.09
CA MET A 23 18.78 10.34 -3.04
C MET A 23 19.33 10.90 -1.73
N ILE A 24 18.84 12.05 -1.28
CA ILE A 24 19.28 12.66 -0.03
C ILE A 24 18.93 11.77 1.16
N TRP A 25 17.64 11.46 1.36
CA TRP A 25 17.21 10.75 2.56
C TRP A 25 17.60 9.27 2.56
N ALA A 26 17.44 8.60 1.43
CA ALA A 26 17.78 7.19 1.32
C ALA A 26 19.31 6.99 1.27
N GLY A 27 20.02 7.78 0.47
CA GLY A 27 21.46 7.63 0.29
C GLY A 27 22.26 8.04 1.51
N THR A 28 21.93 9.19 2.14
CA THR A 28 22.74 9.74 3.25
C THR A 28 22.36 9.24 4.64
N LEU A 29 21.10 8.86 4.87
CA LEU A 29 20.62 8.52 6.21
C LEU A 29 20.12 7.08 6.32
N ILE A 30 19.29 6.60 5.39
CA ILE A 30 18.71 5.26 5.48
C ILE A 30 19.74 4.19 5.10
N LEU A 31 20.50 4.41 4.04
CA LEU A 31 21.52 3.45 3.58
C LEU A 31 22.58 3.17 4.66
N PRO A 32 23.27 4.19 5.25
CA PRO A 32 24.24 3.93 6.33
C PRO A 32 23.61 3.26 7.54
N ALA A 33 22.44 3.72 7.97
CA ALA A 33 21.72 3.12 9.11
C ALA A 33 21.33 1.64 8.81
N GLY A 34 20.91 1.33 7.60
CA GLY A 34 20.61 -0.02 7.16
C GLY A 34 21.85 -0.92 7.10
N ILE A 35 23.00 -0.40 6.65
CA ILE A 35 24.28 -1.12 6.68
C ILE A 35 24.70 -1.42 8.12
N VAL A 36 24.61 -0.45 9.01
CA VAL A 36 24.91 -0.67 10.46
C VAL A 36 23.96 -1.71 11.04
N LYS A 37 22.67 -1.66 10.73
CA LYS A 37 21.67 -2.68 11.14
C LYS A 37 22.03 -4.08 10.67
N LEU A 38 22.61 -4.20 9.45
CA LEU A 38 23.02 -5.49 8.87
C LEU A 38 24.30 -6.04 9.52
N LEU A 39 25.28 -5.16 9.76
CA LEU A 39 26.61 -5.57 10.26
C LEU A 39 26.66 -5.75 11.78
N VAL A 40 25.79 -5.03 12.51
CA VAL A 40 25.76 -5.02 13.99
C VAL A 40 24.35 -5.37 14.48
N PRO A 41 23.98 -6.67 14.48
CA PRO A 41 22.62 -7.11 14.82
C PRO A 41 22.37 -7.16 16.34
N ILE A 42 22.73 -6.10 17.07
CA ILE A 42 22.49 -5.96 18.51
C ILE A 42 21.05 -5.48 18.73
N PRO A 43 20.18 -6.22 19.46
CA PRO A 43 18.75 -5.93 19.52
C PRO A 43 18.38 -4.49 19.96
N PRO A 44 19.02 -3.85 20.96
CA PRO A 44 18.72 -2.47 21.31
C PRO A 44 19.05 -1.48 20.17
N LEU A 45 20.22 -1.66 19.52
CA LEU A 45 20.67 -0.84 18.41
C LEU A 45 19.76 -1.02 17.19
N THR A 46 19.46 -2.25 16.83
CA THR A 46 18.56 -2.56 15.71
C THR A 46 17.20 -1.89 15.91
N ARG A 47 16.63 -1.94 17.11
CA ARG A 47 15.36 -1.26 17.42
C ARG A 47 15.45 0.27 17.31
N ALA A 48 16.59 0.86 17.70
CA ALA A 48 16.81 2.31 17.56
C ALA A 48 16.93 2.69 16.07
N LEU A 49 17.70 1.91 15.30
CA LEU A 49 17.86 2.10 13.86
C LEU A 49 16.53 1.92 13.10
N ASP A 50 15.71 0.93 13.45
CA ASP A 50 14.38 0.74 12.86
C ASP A 50 13.48 1.99 13.03
N ARG A 51 13.51 2.58 14.23
CA ARG A 51 12.75 3.82 14.52
C ARG A 51 13.29 5.01 13.71
N TRP A 52 14.62 5.13 13.68
CA TRP A 52 15.29 6.18 12.91
C TRP A 52 15.02 6.08 11.42
N ILE A 53 15.17 4.90 10.82
CA ILE A 53 14.91 4.63 9.42
C ILE A 53 13.44 4.93 9.07
N ALA A 54 12.50 4.49 9.91
CA ALA A 54 11.08 4.79 9.72
C ALA A 54 10.78 6.28 9.85
N TRP A 55 11.43 6.99 10.77
CA TRP A 55 11.31 8.44 10.93
C TRP A 55 11.85 9.18 9.69
N CYS A 56 13.03 8.80 9.20
CA CYS A 56 13.62 9.36 7.97
C CYS A 56 12.72 9.13 6.76
N ALA A 57 12.16 7.94 6.61
CA ALA A 57 11.24 7.64 5.51
C ALA A 57 9.94 8.46 5.61
N ASN A 58 9.36 8.55 6.81
CA ASN A 58 8.09 9.27 7.01
C ASN A 58 8.26 10.78 6.89
N HIS A 59 9.12 11.38 7.70
CA HIS A 59 9.27 12.85 7.74
C HIS A 59 10.18 13.38 6.64
N GLY A 60 11.22 12.62 6.30
CA GLY A 60 12.13 12.95 5.23
C GLY A 60 11.49 12.75 3.86
N TRP A 61 11.34 11.49 3.42
CA TRP A 61 10.88 11.24 2.07
C TRP A 61 9.40 11.59 1.86
N VAL A 62 8.49 11.06 2.69
CA VAL A 62 7.05 11.33 2.53
C VAL A 62 6.73 12.79 2.81
N GLY A 63 7.17 13.33 3.96
CA GLY A 63 6.84 14.68 4.39
C GLY A 63 7.40 15.76 3.46
N TRP A 64 8.59 15.59 2.89
CA TRP A 64 9.13 16.51 1.89
C TRP A 64 8.38 16.42 0.57
N ASN A 65 8.12 15.21 0.07
CA ASN A 65 7.34 15.04 -1.14
C ASN A 65 5.94 15.63 -1.01
N GLN A 66 5.29 15.49 0.14
CA GLN A 66 3.99 16.14 0.40
C GLN A 66 4.06 17.67 0.28
N ARG A 67 5.14 18.29 0.78
CA ARG A 67 5.35 19.74 0.61
C ARG A 67 5.55 20.11 -0.86
N VAL A 68 6.37 19.34 -1.59
CA VAL A 68 6.59 19.52 -3.03
C VAL A 68 5.27 19.39 -3.79
N PHE A 69 4.47 18.37 -3.52
CA PHE A 69 3.16 18.20 -4.16
C PHE A 69 2.24 19.37 -3.85
N ARG A 70 2.20 19.86 -2.61
CA ARG A 70 1.39 21.01 -2.23
C ARG A 70 1.78 22.29 -2.99
N VAL A 71 3.08 22.49 -3.23
CA VAL A 71 3.59 23.64 -3.97
C VAL A 71 3.32 23.52 -5.47
N LEU A 72 3.66 22.35 -6.06
CA LEU A 72 3.59 22.14 -7.51
C LEU A 72 2.17 21.80 -8.00
N HIS A 73 1.42 21.04 -7.20
CA HIS A 73 0.10 20.54 -7.60
C HIS A 73 -1.07 21.29 -6.92
N GLY A 74 -0.80 22.01 -5.83
CA GLY A 74 -1.84 22.63 -5.01
C GLY A 74 -2.42 21.68 -3.96
N LYS A 75 -3.51 22.07 -3.33
CA LYS A 75 -4.21 21.27 -2.33
C LYS A 75 -5.01 20.16 -3.01
N ARG A 76 -4.97 18.95 -2.43
CA ARG A 76 -5.87 17.87 -2.84
C ARG A 76 -7.28 18.18 -2.33
N GLU A 77 -8.24 18.26 -3.25
CA GLU A 77 -9.64 18.56 -2.93
C GLU A 77 -10.51 17.29 -2.94
N ASN A 78 -10.19 16.31 -3.79
CA ASN A 78 -10.94 15.09 -3.98
C ASN A 78 -10.45 13.96 -3.02
N CYS A 79 -10.45 14.25 -1.70
CA CYS A 79 -10.12 13.28 -0.68
C CYS A 79 -11.10 13.38 0.48
N SER A 80 -11.84 12.30 0.74
CA SER A 80 -12.76 12.16 1.87
C SER A 80 -12.22 11.12 2.86
N ILE A 81 -12.26 11.46 4.15
CA ILE A 81 -11.84 10.54 5.22
C ILE A 81 -13.01 10.42 6.21
N ASN A 82 -13.56 9.23 6.32
CA ASN A 82 -14.67 8.89 7.19
C ASN A 82 -14.14 8.04 8.36
N GLY A 83 -14.16 8.60 9.54
CA GLY A 83 -13.64 8.01 10.78
C GLY A 83 -12.37 8.68 11.29
N GLN A 84 -11.90 8.23 12.45
CA GLN A 84 -10.72 8.78 13.10
C GLN A 84 -9.52 7.88 12.90
N LEU A 85 -8.40 8.47 12.53
CA LEU A 85 -7.11 7.82 12.35
C LEU A 85 -6.16 8.28 13.46
N ASP A 86 -5.34 7.36 13.99
CA ASP A 86 -4.40 7.64 15.06
C ASP A 86 -3.01 7.06 14.68
N PRO A 87 -1.97 7.89 14.60
CA PRO A 87 -0.61 7.46 14.30
C PRO A 87 0.03 6.61 15.42
N ALA A 88 -0.55 6.59 16.62
CA ALA A 88 -0.09 5.76 17.73
C ALA A 88 -0.70 4.34 17.72
N ARG A 89 -1.68 4.06 16.86
CA ARG A 89 -2.37 2.77 16.77
C ARG A 89 -1.97 1.99 15.52
N SER A 90 -2.09 0.66 15.57
CA SER A 90 -1.88 -0.18 14.39
C SER A 90 -3.13 -0.24 13.52
N TRP A 91 -2.93 -0.30 12.20
CA TRP A 91 -4.00 -0.31 11.22
C TRP A 91 -3.77 -1.36 10.14
N MET A 92 -4.80 -2.11 9.81
CA MET A 92 -4.85 -2.86 8.57
C MET A 92 -5.41 -1.96 7.47
N VAL A 93 -4.70 -1.82 6.36
CA VAL A 93 -5.11 -0.96 5.24
C VAL A 93 -5.33 -1.84 4.01
N VAL A 94 -6.49 -1.74 3.39
CA VAL A 94 -6.80 -2.39 2.12
C VAL A 94 -7.12 -1.33 1.06
N ALA A 95 -6.61 -1.53 -0.15
CA ALA A 95 -6.86 -0.63 -1.27
C ALA A 95 -6.99 -1.40 -2.58
N ASN A 96 -7.75 -0.84 -3.53
CA ASN A 96 -7.69 -1.26 -4.92
C ASN A 96 -6.40 -0.76 -5.57
N HIS A 97 -5.97 -1.40 -6.65
CA HIS A 97 -4.69 -1.12 -7.29
C HIS A 97 -4.82 -0.91 -8.80
N GLN A 98 -4.58 0.32 -9.25
CA GLN A 98 -4.73 0.71 -10.66
C GLN A 98 -3.46 1.29 -11.28
N SER A 99 -2.55 1.85 -10.45
CA SER A 99 -1.37 2.59 -10.90
C SER A 99 -0.23 2.52 -9.90
N TRP A 100 0.99 2.82 -10.34
CA TRP A 100 2.10 3.11 -9.44
C TRP A 100 1.85 4.37 -8.57
N ALA A 101 1.02 5.30 -9.06
CA ALA A 101 0.63 6.47 -8.29
C ALA A 101 -0.14 6.11 -7.01
N ASP A 102 -0.80 4.94 -6.93
CA ASP A 102 -1.57 4.51 -5.76
C ASP A 102 -0.70 4.49 -4.50
N ILE A 103 0.56 4.02 -4.63
CA ILE A 103 1.51 3.96 -3.52
C ILE A 103 1.84 5.37 -3.02
N LEU A 104 2.08 6.32 -3.94
CA LEU A 104 2.40 7.71 -3.62
C LEU A 104 1.20 8.41 -2.99
N ILE A 105 0.00 8.14 -3.50
CA ILE A 105 -1.26 8.68 -2.97
C ILE A 105 -1.53 8.15 -1.57
N LEU A 106 -1.32 6.85 -1.33
CA LEU A 106 -1.48 6.26 0.00
C LEU A 106 -0.49 6.85 1.00
N PHE A 107 0.78 7.04 0.63
CA PHE A 107 1.73 7.74 1.49
C PHE A 107 1.28 9.16 1.80
N ASP A 108 0.80 9.92 0.80
CA ASP A 108 0.32 11.29 0.99
C ASP A 108 -0.90 11.36 1.90
N VAL A 109 -1.90 10.50 1.67
CA VAL A 109 -3.17 10.52 2.41
C VAL A 109 -3.01 10.02 3.84
N LEU A 110 -2.15 9.02 4.07
CA LEU A 110 -1.94 8.43 5.40
C LEU A 110 -0.87 9.16 6.22
N TYR A 111 -0.10 10.08 5.63
CA TYR A 111 0.96 10.82 6.33
C TYR A 111 0.43 11.58 7.54
N GLY A 112 1.08 11.37 8.69
CA GLY A 112 0.72 11.98 9.96
C GLY A 112 -0.60 11.49 10.59
N ARG A 113 -1.30 10.55 9.93
CA ARG A 113 -2.57 9.96 10.40
C ARG A 113 -2.44 8.53 10.84
N THR A 114 -1.44 7.83 10.33
CA THR A 114 -1.14 6.44 10.68
C THR A 114 0.37 6.30 10.94
N PRO A 115 0.83 5.19 11.55
CA PRO A 115 2.24 4.81 11.49
C PRO A 115 2.70 4.74 10.03
N PHE A 116 4.02 4.77 9.79
CA PHE A 116 4.57 4.65 8.44
C PHE A 116 4.03 3.40 7.73
N PRO A 117 3.34 3.56 6.57
CA PRO A 117 2.73 2.44 5.85
C PRO A 117 3.76 1.46 5.29
N ARG A 118 3.56 0.16 5.55
CA ARG A 118 4.40 -0.92 5.03
C ARG A 118 3.60 -1.78 4.07
N PHE A 119 4.15 -1.99 2.87
CA PHE A 119 3.50 -2.70 1.78
C PHE A 119 4.07 -4.11 1.62
N PHE A 120 3.21 -5.06 1.29
CA PHE A 120 3.66 -6.35 0.79
C PHE A 120 4.25 -6.16 -0.61
N MET A 121 5.57 -6.30 -0.72
CA MET A 121 6.32 -6.05 -1.94
C MET A 121 6.49 -7.34 -2.75
N LYS A 122 6.59 -7.21 -4.08
CA LYS A 122 7.01 -8.31 -4.94
C LYS A 122 8.52 -8.54 -4.76
N ARG A 123 8.97 -9.80 -4.63
CA ARG A 123 10.37 -10.14 -4.32
C ARG A 123 11.37 -9.53 -5.30
N GLU A 124 11.03 -9.49 -6.57
CA GLU A 124 11.91 -8.96 -7.61
C GLU A 124 12.23 -7.46 -7.44
N LEU A 125 11.40 -6.72 -6.68
CA LEU A 125 11.64 -5.31 -6.40
C LEU A 125 12.86 -5.08 -5.47
N ILE A 126 13.36 -6.11 -4.78
CA ILE A 126 14.58 -6.01 -3.98
C ILE A 126 15.80 -5.68 -4.84
N TRP A 127 15.77 -6.06 -6.12
CA TRP A 127 16.86 -5.85 -7.06
C TRP A 127 16.87 -4.45 -7.70
N ILE A 128 15.84 -3.62 -7.44
CA ILE A 128 15.87 -2.22 -7.89
C ILE A 128 16.85 -1.46 -6.99
N PRO A 129 17.96 -0.94 -7.56
CA PRO A 129 18.97 -0.22 -6.78
C PRO A 129 18.36 0.87 -5.91
N LEU A 130 18.87 1.04 -4.71
CA LEU A 130 18.42 1.96 -3.67
C LEU A 130 16.98 1.66 -3.17
N VAL A 131 15.98 1.57 -4.05
CA VAL A 131 14.57 1.32 -3.65
C VAL A 131 14.43 -0.02 -2.94
N GLY A 132 15.00 -1.09 -3.50
CA GLY A 132 14.97 -2.41 -2.87
C GLY A 132 15.65 -2.42 -1.51
N PHE A 133 16.80 -1.78 -1.40
CA PHE A 133 17.52 -1.65 -0.12
C PHE A 133 16.71 -0.84 0.91
N VAL A 134 16.12 0.28 0.52
CA VAL A 134 15.28 1.11 1.39
C VAL A 134 14.07 0.33 1.88
N CYS A 135 13.39 -0.39 0.98
CA CYS A 135 12.25 -1.23 1.36
C CYS A 135 12.67 -2.36 2.32
N TRP A 136 13.85 -2.96 2.10
CA TRP A 136 14.42 -3.94 3.02
C TRP A 136 14.75 -3.31 4.39
N ALA A 137 15.42 -2.16 4.41
CA ALA A 137 15.77 -1.45 5.65
C ALA A 137 14.55 -1.03 6.46
N LEU A 138 13.42 -0.74 5.77
CA LEU A 138 12.12 -0.44 6.35
C LEU A 138 11.34 -1.69 6.77
N ASP A 139 11.92 -2.89 6.63
CA ASP A 139 11.27 -4.16 6.92
C ASP A 139 9.97 -4.40 6.13
N MET A 140 9.92 -3.96 4.88
CA MET A 140 8.80 -4.31 4.01
C MET A 140 8.89 -5.79 3.62
N PRO A 141 7.80 -6.58 3.77
CA PRO A 141 7.84 -8.00 3.46
C PRO A 141 7.89 -8.24 1.96
N PHE A 142 8.90 -9.00 1.49
CA PHE A 142 9.07 -9.38 0.09
C PHE A 142 8.47 -10.75 -0.18
N MET A 143 7.39 -10.79 -0.96
CA MET A 143 6.59 -11.98 -1.26
C MET A 143 7.01 -12.60 -2.59
N LYS A 144 7.16 -13.92 -2.64
CA LYS A 144 7.48 -14.65 -3.89
C LYS A 144 6.29 -14.70 -4.84
N ARG A 145 5.06 -14.75 -4.29
CA ARG A 145 3.80 -14.83 -5.05
C ARG A 145 3.82 -15.98 -6.07
N ASN A 146 4.17 -17.17 -5.60
CA ASN A 146 4.24 -18.37 -6.42
C ASN A 146 2.91 -18.61 -7.16
N SER A 147 2.97 -19.02 -8.43
CA SER A 147 1.78 -19.37 -9.20
C SER A 147 1.14 -20.65 -8.68
N ALA A 148 -0.15 -20.87 -8.95
CA ALA A 148 -0.84 -22.11 -8.60
C ALA A 148 -0.15 -23.35 -9.21
N GLU A 149 0.37 -23.20 -10.44
CA GLU A 149 1.12 -24.26 -11.14
C GLU A 149 2.46 -24.57 -10.44
N ALA A 150 3.19 -23.52 -9.99
CA ALA A 150 4.43 -23.72 -9.25
C ALA A 150 4.17 -24.39 -7.89
N ILE A 151 3.10 -24.02 -7.20
CA ILE A 151 2.68 -24.62 -5.92
C ILE A 151 2.23 -26.08 -6.14
N ALA A 152 1.52 -26.39 -7.24
CA ALA A 152 1.13 -27.76 -7.57
C ALA A 152 2.35 -28.67 -7.82
N LYS A 153 3.41 -28.13 -8.46
CA LYS A 153 4.68 -28.85 -8.66
C LYS A 153 5.53 -28.99 -7.39
N ASN A 154 5.46 -28.00 -6.50
CA ASN A 154 6.20 -28.00 -5.23
C ASN A 154 5.34 -27.39 -4.12
N PRO A 155 4.58 -28.22 -3.36
CA PRO A 155 3.70 -27.77 -2.29
C PRO A 155 4.40 -26.94 -1.19
N GLY A 156 5.70 -27.16 -0.95
CA GLY A 156 6.49 -26.39 0.01
C GLY A 156 6.58 -24.89 -0.31
N LEU A 157 6.36 -24.49 -1.57
CA LEU A 157 6.34 -23.08 -1.97
C LEU A 157 5.14 -22.31 -1.39
N ARG A 158 4.06 -23.01 -1.05
CA ARG A 158 2.88 -22.40 -0.43
C ARG A 158 3.20 -21.76 0.93
N ASN A 159 4.07 -22.40 1.68
CA ASN A 159 4.42 -21.98 3.05
C ASN A 159 5.43 -20.82 3.07
N SER A 160 6.15 -20.57 1.98
CA SER A 160 7.21 -19.55 1.97
C SER A 160 6.69 -18.13 2.16
N ASP A 161 5.53 -17.80 1.58
CA ASP A 161 4.90 -16.47 1.73
C ASP A 161 4.24 -16.31 3.10
N LEU A 162 3.71 -17.41 3.66
CA LEU A 162 3.15 -17.44 5.02
C LEU A 162 4.24 -17.22 6.05
N GLU A 163 5.37 -17.89 5.91
CA GLU A 163 6.52 -17.73 6.83
C GLU A 163 7.07 -16.27 6.76
N THR A 164 7.20 -15.72 5.55
CA THR A 164 7.58 -14.31 5.39
C THR A 164 6.61 -13.38 6.10
N THR A 165 5.30 -13.62 5.98
CA THR A 165 4.27 -12.82 6.65
C THR A 165 4.34 -13.00 8.16
N ARG A 166 4.55 -14.23 8.65
CA ARG A 166 4.69 -14.52 10.07
C ARG A 166 5.87 -13.78 10.70
N GLN A 167 7.06 -13.87 10.08
CA GLN A 167 8.27 -13.17 10.54
C GLN A 167 8.07 -11.65 10.57
N PHE A 168 7.38 -11.12 9.56
CA PHE A 168 6.99 -9.71 9.53
C PHE A 168 6.05 -9.37 10.71
N CYS A 169 5.00 -10.14 10.91
CA CYS A 169 4.04 -9.93 11.99
C CYS A 169 4.71 -10.01 13.37
N ASP A 170 5.56 -11.03 13.60
CA ASP A 170 6.26 -11.21 14.88
C ASP A 170 7.17 -10.03 15.21
N LYS A 171 7.80 -9.41 14.22
CA LYS A 171 8.63 -8.23 14.40
C LYS A 171 7.83 -7.01 14.90
N PHE A 172 6.56 -6.91 14.51
CA PHE A 172 5.72 -5.74 14.77
C PHE A 172 4.64 -5.93 15.84
N LYS A 173 4.54 -7.11 16.47
CA LYS A 173 3.54 -7.42 17.51
C LYS A 173 3.46 -6.40 18.67
N ARG A 174 4.51 -5.60 18.89
CA ARG A 174 4.59 -4.65 20.01
C ARG A 174 4.86 -3.22 19.57
N ARG A 175 4.62 -2.91 18.29
CA ARG A 175 4.88 -1.57 17.74
C ARG A 175 3.72 -1.14 16.86
N PRO A 176 3.30 0.13 16.92
CA PRO A 176 2.31 0.65 16.00
C PRO A 176 2.77 0.47 14.54
N ILE A 177 1.89 -0.04 13.69
CA ILE A 177 2.16 -0.31 12.28
C ILE A 177 0.91 -0.07 11.43
N ALA A 178 1.09 0.44 10.22
CA ALA A 178 0.08 0.39 9.18
C ALA A 178 0.51 -0.63 8.12
N VAL A 179 -0.23 -1.72 8.00
CA VAL A 179 0.04 -2.79 7.03
C VAL A 179 -0.87 -2.59 5.83
N VAL A 180 -0.27 -2.31 4.67
CA VAL A 180 -1.02 -2.04 3.44
C VAL A 180 -1.03 -3.25 2.52
N ASN A 181 -2.22 -3.67 2.13
CA ASN A 181 -2.42 -4.78 1.22
C ASN A 181 -3.30 -4.37 0.03
N PHE A 182 -2.75 -4.51 -1.17
CA PHE A 182 -3.52 -4.46 -2.41
C PHE A 182 -4.08 -5.87 -2.68
N LEU A 183 -5.32 -6.13 -2.24
CA LEU A 183 -5.90 -7.48 -2.26
C LEU A 183 -6.01 -8.08 -3.67
N GLU A 184 -6.02 -7.27 -4.71
CA GLU A 184 -5.99 -7.71 -6.11
C GLU A 184 -4.67 -8.42 -6.48
N GLY A 185 -3.60 -8.17 -5.74
CA GLY A 185 -2.27 -8.74 -5.94
C GLY A 185 -1.56 -8.26 -7.20
N THR A 186 -2.22 -7.51 -8.07
CA THR A 186 -1.67 -6.86 -9.28
C THR A 186 -2.54 -5.67 -9.66
N ARG A 187 -2.01 -4.77 -10.48
CA ARG A 187 -2.77 -3.62 -10.99
C ARG A 187 -3.89 -4.06 -11.90
N TYR A 188 -5.08 -3.46 -11.68
CA TYR A 188 -6.24 -3.65 -12.51
C TYR A 188 -5.98 -3.17 -13.94
N THR A 189 -6.39 -3.98 -14.91
CA THR A 189 -6.65 -3.59 -16.29
C THR A 189 -7.88 -4.35 -16.80
N PRO A 190 -8.65 -3.79 -17.76
CA PRO A 190 -9.82 -4.46 -18.31
C PRO A 190 -9.51 -5.85 -18.91
N GLU A 191 -8.34 -6.00 -19.54
CA GLU A 191 -7.89 -7.26 -20.12
C GLU A 191 -7.67 -8.32 -19.05
N LYS A 192 -7.02 -7.93 -17.92
CA LYS A 192 -6.81 -8.84 -16.78
C LYS A 192 -8.12 -9.21 -16.10
N ALA A 193 -9.06 -8.28 -15.99
CA ALA A 193 -10.37 -8.55 -15.40
C ALA A 193 -11.12 -9.60 -16.22
N ARG A 194 -11.16 -9.43 -17.55
CA ARG A 194 -11.76 -10.42 -18.48
C ARG A 194 -11.04 -11.76 -18.43
N ALA A 195 -9.70 -11.76 -18.53
CA ALA A 195 -8.90 -12.99 -18.53
C ALA A 195 -9.03 -13.80 -17.24
N LYS A 196 -9.30 -13.14 -16.09
CA LYS A 196 -9.48 -13.79 -14.79
C LYS A 196 -10.93 -14.01 -14.38
N GLY A 197 -11.90 -13.70 -15.24
CA GLY A 197 -13.32 -13.81 -14.95
C GLY A 197 -13.70 -13.04 -13.67
N SER A 198 -13.26 -11.76 -13.56
CA SER A 198 -13.62 -10.94 -12.42
C SER A 198 -15.13 -10.70 -12.39
N PRO A 199 -15.83 -10.89 -11.23
CA PRO A 199 -17.24 -10.56 -11.09
C PRO A 199 -17.49 -9.05 -10.95
N TYR A 200 -16.44 -8.25 -10.78
CA TYR A 200 -16.49 -6.80 -10.59
C TYR A 200 -16.25 -6.06 -11.91
N GLN A 201 -16.87 -4.90 -12.05
CA GLN A 201 -16.73 -4.08 -13.24
C GLN A 201 -15.39 -3.32 -13.27
N HIS A 202 -14.92 -2.86 -12.11
CA HIS A 202 -13.77 -1.96 -11.98
C HIS A 202 -12.60 -2.55 -11.17
N LEU A 203 -12.73 -3.79 -10.70
CA LEU A 203 -11.78 -4.44 -9.80
C LEU A 203 -11.43 -5.85 -10.28
N LEU A 204 -10.27 -6.36 -9.86
CA LEU A 204 -9.96 -7.79 -9.91
C LEU A 204 -10.53 -8.49 -8.67
N ARG A 205 -10.73 -9.80 -8.78
CA ARG A 205 -11.13 -10.62 -7.61
C ARG A 205 -10.08 -10.51 -6.52
N PRO A 206 -10.47 -10.22 -5.26
CA PRO A 206 -9.53 -10.07 -4.15
C PRO A 206 -8.95 -11.42 -3.72
N LYS A 207 -7.69 -11.40 -3.27
CA LYS A 207 -6.97 -12.54 -2.72
C LYS A 207 -6.98 -12.45 -1.19
N SER A 208 -7.76 -13.31 -0.56
CA SER A 208 -8.02 -13.23 0.87
C SER A 208 -6.94 -13.88 1.76
N GLY A 209 -6.15 -14.85 1.23
CA GLY A 209 -5.26 -15.67 2.06
C GLY A 209 -4.21 -14.89 2.85
N GLY A 210 -3.42 -14.00 2.19
CA GLY A 210 -2.42 -13.19 2.90
C GLY A 210 -3.04 -12.17 3.85
N PHE A 211 -4.24 -11.69 3.55
CA PHE A 211 -4.98 -10.78 4.39
C PHE A 211 -5.47 -11.49 5.66
N SER A 212 -6.11 -12.65 5.51
CA SER A 212 -6.56 -13.47 6.63
C SER A 212 -5.40 -13.87 7.54
N PHE A 213 -4.27 -14.29 6.96
CA PHE A 213 -3.09 -14.64 7.74
C PHE A 213 -2.56 -13.46 8.56
N THR A 214 -2.54 -12.24 7.99
CA THR A 214 -2.12 -11.04 8.72
C THR A 214 -3.08 -10.72 9.87
N LEU A 215 -4.40 -10.85 9.66
CA LEU A 215 -5.40 -10.66 10.71
C LEU A 215 -5.32 -11.75 11.79
N ASN A 216 -5.05 -13.00 11.42
CA ASN A 216 -4.83 -14.07 12.39
C ASN A 216 -3.59 -13.77 13.28
N ALA A 217 -2.49 -13.34 12.66
CA ALA A 217 -1.24 -13.10 13.39
C ALA A 217 -1.23 -11.83 14.26
N MET A 218 -1.98 -10.80 13.89
CA MET A 218 -1.92 -9.45 14.49
C MET A 218 -3.29 -8.79 14.70
N GLY A 219 -4.40 -9.48 14.45
CA GLY A 219 -5.74 -8.87 14.42
C GLY A 219 -6.10 -8.11 15.68
N GLU A 220 -5.76 -8.64 16.85
CA GLU A 220 -6.00 -7.99 18.14
C GLU A 220 -5.22 -6.69 18.33
N GLN A 221 -4.11 -6.51 17.62
CA GLN A 221 -3.31 -5.29 17.66
C GLN A 221 -3.89 -4.18 16.79
N PHE A 222 -4.65 -4.52 15.75
CA PHE A 222 -5.21 -3.52 14.85
C PHE A 222 -6.40 -2.80 15.48
N ALA A 223 -6.35 -1.46 15.44
CA ALA A 223 -7.45 -0.60 15.84
C ALA A 223 -8.69 -0.73 14.96
N GLY A 224 -8.48 -1.19 13.72
CA GLY A 224 -9.51 -1.37 12.72
C GLY A 224 -8.93 -1.54 11.33
N LEU A 225 -9.83 -1.55 10.37
CA LEU A 225 -9.56 -1.60 8.94
C LEU A 225 -9.67 -0.20 8.34
N ILE A 226 -8.67 0.21 7.59
CA ILE A 226 -8.73 1.39 6.72
C ILE A 226 -8.99 0.89 5.30
N ASP A 227 -10.20 1.12 4.82
CA ASP A 227 -10.63 0.75 3.46
C ASP A 227 -10.46 1.96 2.53
N VAL A 228 -9.45 1.91 1.65
CA VAL A 228 -9.14 3.01 0.74
C VAL A 228 -9.63 2.67 -0.67
N THR A 229 -10.44 3.56 -1.23
CA THR A 229 -10.90 3.48 -2.62
C THR A 229 -10.27 4.59 -3.45
N LEU A 230 -9.59 4.20 -4.53
CA LEU A 230 -8.95 5.10 -5.48
C LEU A 230 -9.72 5.04 -6.81
N VAL A 231 -10.22 6.19 -7.25
CA VAL A 231 -10.96 6.31 -8.51
C VAL A 231 -10.28 7.32 -9.42
N TYR A 232 -9.75 6.84 -10.54
CA TYR A 232 -9.10 7.68 -11.54
C TYR A 232 -10.12 8.15 -12.57
N GLN A 233 -10.14 9.45 -12.81
CA GLN A 233 -10.87 10.02 -13.93
C GLN A 233 -10.23 9.62 -15.26
N PRO A 234 -11.01 9.39 -16.32
CA PRO A 234 -10.46 9.19 -17.64
C PRO A 234 -9.63 10.40 -18.05
N THR A 235 -8.36 10.19 -18.37
CA THR A 235 -7.51 11.23 -18.92
C THR A 235 -7.65 11.16 -20.46
N GLY A 236 -8.29 12.17 -21.07
CA GLY A 236 -8.57 12.20 -22.51
C GLY A 236 -7.35 12.31 -23.44
N ASN A 237 -6.13 12.22 -22.89
CA ASN A 237 -4.88 12.48 -23.61
C ASN A 237 -3.95 11.25 -23.74
N GLY A 238 -4.45 10.04 -23.48
CA GLY A 238 -3.68 8.78 -23.62
C GLY A 238 -2.49 8.62 -22.66
N ARG A 239 -2.29 9.52 -21.70
CA ARG A 239 -1.18 9.44 -20.73
C ARG A 239 -1.41 8.35 -19.70
N SER A 240 -0.31 7.79 -19.18
CA SER A 240 -0.41 6.89 -18.04
C SER A 240 -0.92 7.62 -16.78
N LYS A 241 -1.69 6.93 -15.94
CA LYS A 241 -2.22 7.46 -14.68
C LYS A 241 -1.13 8.05 -13.77
N LEU A 242 0.04 7.41 -13.73
CA LEU A 242 1.19 7.93 -12.97
C LEU A 242 1.68 9.26 -13.54
N TRP A 243 1.86 9.33 -14.87
CA TRP A 243 2.37 10.56 -15.50
C TRP A 243 1.40 11.73 -15.36
N SER A 244 0.11 11.50 -15.58
CA SER A 244 -0.94 12.51 -15.35
C SER A 244 -0.90 13.02 -13.91
N TRP A 245 -0.76 12.11 -12.94
CA TRP A 245 -0.64 12.48 -11.54
C TRP A 245 0.60 13.33 -11.27
N LEU A 246 1.78 12.95 -11.81
CA LEU A 246 3.02 13.74 -11.70
C LEU A 246 2.89 15.11 -12.35
N CYS A 247 2.13 15.26 -13.44
CA CYS A 247 1.84 16.53 -14.10
C CYS A 247 0.90 17.45 -13.29
N GLY A 248 0.56 17.08 -12.07
CA GLY A 248 -0.28 17.88 -11.18
C GLY A 248 -1.78 17.69 -11.38
N GLU A 249 -2.20 16.62 -12.03
CA GLU A 249 -3.60 16.25 -12.19
C GLU A 249 -4.07 15.39 -10.99
N GLN A 250 -3.68 15.78 -9.74
CA GLN A 250 -4.04 14.98 -8.55
C GLN A 250 -5.53 15.03 -8.22
N ASN A 251 -6.25 16.06 -8.65
CA ASN A 251 -7.70 16.13 -8.51
C ASN A 251 -8.44 15.26 -9.52
N ALA A 252 -7.73 14.70 -10.52
CA ALA A 252 -8.26 13.62 -11.35
C ALA A 252 -8.32 12.25 -10.62
N VAL A 253 -7.91 12.20 -9.36
CA VAL A 253 -8.00 10.99 -8.52
C VAL A 253 -8.85 11.30 -7.30
N PHE A 254 -10.04 10.75 -7.26
CA PHE A 254 -10.87 10.73 -6.06
C PHE A 254 -10.35 9.67 -5.10
N VAL A 255 -10.21 10.03 -3.83
CA VAL A 255 -9.76 9.14 -2.76
C VAL A 255 -10.80 9.13 -1.66
N GLN A 256 -11.33 7.95 -1.35
CA GLN A 256 -12.17 7.76 -0.17
C GLN A 256 -11.47 6.82 0.80
N VAL A 257 -11.43 7.22 2.05
CA VAL A 257 -10.87 6.47 3.17
C VAL A 257 -11.98 6.23 4.18
N ASP A 258 -12.34 4.99 4.38
CA ASP A 258 -13.35 4.59 5.35
C ASP A 258 -12.69 3.77 6.46
N VAL A 259 -12.83 4.21 7.71
CA VAL A 259 -12.39 3.47 8.89
C VAL A 259 -13.52 2.54 9.33
N LYS A 260 -13.26 1.24 9.29
CA LYS A 260 -14.23 0.19 9.61
C LYS A 260 -13.73 -0.65 10.80
N PRO A 261 -14.64 -1.17 11.66
CA PRO A 261 -14.25 -2.16 12.65
C PRO A 261 -13.82 -3.45 11.95
N LEU A 262 -12.94 -4.21 12.59
CA LEU A 262 -12.63 -5.57 12.17
C LEU A 262 -13.65 -6.52 12.85
N PRO A 263 -14.31 -7.41 12.10
CA PRO A 263 -15.22 -8.40 12.69
C PRO A 263 -14.43 -9.35 13.61
N VAL A 264 -14.81 -9.42 14.87
CA VAL A 264 -14.10 -10.22 15.89
C VAL A 264 -14.10 -11.70 15.53
N GLU A 265 -15.17 -12.19 14.92
CA GLU A 265 -15.35 -13.56 14.45
C GLU A 265 -14.43 -13.96 13.30
N LEU A 266 -13.76 -12.98 12.66
CA LEU A 266 -12.78 -13.20 11.60
C LEU A 266 -11.32 -13.04 12.08
N LEU A 267 -11.13 -12.85 13.38
CA LEU A 267 -9.81 -12.81 13.99
C LEU A 267 -9.45 -14.19 14.56
N GLY A 268 -8.22 -14.62 14.36
CA GLY A 268 -7.70 -15.86 14.98
C GLY A 268 -8.12 -17.18 14.33
N GLY A 269 -8.94 -17.17 13.27
CA GLY A 269 -9.37 -18.39 12.59
C GLY A 269 -8.35 -18.94 11.59
N ASP A 270 -8.42 -20.24 11.32
CA ASP A 270 -7.52 -20.92 10.39
C ASP A 270 -8.09 -20.92 8.96
N TYR A 271 -7.58 -19.99 8.14
CA TYR A 271 -7.97 -19.87 6.73
C TYR A 271 -7.53 -21.07 5.88
N GLN A 272 -6.50 -21.83 6.29
CA GLN A 272 -5.96 -22.92 5.51
C GLN A 272 -6.72 -24.23 5.72
N ASP A 273 -6.93 -24.57 6.96
CA ASP A 273 -7.44 -25.88 7.34
C ASP A 273 -8.93 -25.86 7.72
N ASP A 274 -9.51 -24.71 8.11
CA ASP A 274 -10.96 -24.55 8.32
C ASP A 274 -11.65 -24.01 7.06
N ALA A 275 -12.35 -24.89 6.34
CA ALA A 275 -13.08 -24.54 5.12
C ALA A 275 -14.25 -23.56 5.39
N ALA A 276 -14.96 -23.73 6.51
CA ALA A 276 -16.08 -22.87 6.88
C ALA A 276 -15.61 -21.46 7.28
N PHE A 277 -14.48 -21.36 7.99
CA PHE A 277 -13.86 -20.07 8.27
C PHE A 277 -13.39 -19.38 6.98
N ARG A 278 -12.76 -20.15 6.08
CA ARG A 278 -12.30 -19.62 4.78
C ARG A 278 -13.44 -19.05 3.96
N GLU A 279 -14.58 -19.73 3.89
CA GLU A 279 -15.76 -19.27 3.18
C GLU A 279 -16.30 -17.96 3.78
N ARG A 280 -16.55 -17.92 5.09
CA ARG A 280 -16.99 -16.68 5.79
C ARG A 280 -16.04 -15.51 5.56
N PHE A 281 -14.73 -15.75 5.63
CA PHE A 281 -13.72 -14.72 5.40
C PHE A 281 -13.73 -14.22 3.95
N GLN A 282 -13.87 -15.13 2.98
CA GLN A 282 -13.97 -14.76 1.56
C GLN A 282 -15.23 -13.95 1.28
N ASP A 283 -16.36 -14.32 1.89
CA ASP A 283 -17.64 -13.62 1.71
C ASP A 283 -17.56 -12.19 2.26
N TRP A 284 -16.97 -12.02 3.44
CA TRP A 284 -16.72 -10.70 4.00
C TRP A 284 -15.85 -9.83 3.09
N VAL A 285 -14.75 -10.38 2.59
CA VAL A 285 -13.85 -9.65 1.67
C VAL A 285 -14.55 -9.35 0.33
N ASN A 286 -15.34 -10.28 -0.19
CA ASN A 286 -16.14 -10.07 -1.40
C ASN A 286 -17.20 -8.98 -1.20
N GLY A 287 -17.81 -8.89 -0.03
CA GLY A 287 -18.71 -7.80 0.35
C GLY A 287 -18.01 -6.44 0.33
N LEU A 288 -16.84 -6.33 0.96
CA LEU A 288 -16.01 -5.10 0.91
C LEU A 288 -15.68 -4.69 -0.53
N TRP A 289 -15.40 -5.68 -1.38
CA TRP A 289 -15.06 -5.43 -2.79
C TRP A 289 -16.26 -5.03 -3.63
N ALA A 290 -17.43 -5.60 -3.37
CA ALA A 290 -18.70 -5.21 -4.01
C ALA A 290 -19.07 -3.76 -3.68
N ASP A 291 -18.96 -3.36 -2.41
CA ASP A 291 -19.20 -1.98 -1.98
C ASP A 291 -18.23 -1.00 -2.66
N LYS A 292 -16.97 -1.38 -2.75
CA LYS A 292 -15.92 -0.60 -3.40
C LYS A 292 -16.16 -0.46 -4.91
N ASP A 293 -16.55 -1.54 -5.59
CA ASP A 293 -16.89 -1.53 -7.02
C ASP A 293 -18.09 -0.62 -7.31
N ALA A 294 -19.13 -0.71 -6.47
CA ALA A 294 -20.29 0.16 -6.54
C ALA A 294 -19.94 1.64 -6.29
N LEU A 295 -19.01 1.93 -5.36
CA LEU A 295 -18.51 3.28 -5.11
C LEU A 295 -17.76 3.81 -6.33
N ILE A 296 -16.88 3.02 -6.93
CA ILE A 296 -16.13 3.40 -8.14
C ILE A 296 -17.11 3.73 -9.26
N ALA A 297 -18.12 2.87 -9.48
CA ALA A 297 -19.14 3.10 -10.51
C ALA A 297 -19.94 4.40 -10.27
N ARG A 298 -20.30 4.71 -9.02
CA ARG A 298 -20.98 5.97 -8.68
C ARG A 298 -20.12 7.19 -8.98
N GLN A 299 -18.84 7.15 -8.55
CA GLN A 299 -17.91 8.26 -8.76
C GLN A 299 -17.63 8.50 -10.25
N GLN A 300 -17.49 7.45 -11.05
CA GLN A 300 -17.29 7.59 -12.49
C GLN A 300 -18.49 8.23 -13.19
N ARG A 301 -19.72 7.88 -12.78
CA ARG A 301 -20.94 8.50 -13.33
C ARG A 301 -21.12 9.97 -12.94
N SER A 302 -20.65 10.39 -11.78
CA SER A 302 -20.71 11.79 -11.35
C SER A 302 -19.74 12.71 -12.09
N ILE A 303 -18.80 12.12 -12.83
CA ILE A 303 -17.73 12.81 -13.56
C ILE A 303 -17.99 12.83 -15.07
N SER A 304 -18.83 11.91 -15.57
CA SER A 304 -19.28 11.86 -16.97
C SER A 304 -20.39 12.88 -17.22
#